data_788a89a80988d3d1917b302b7c9827e3
#
_entry.id   788a89a80988d3d1917b302b7c9827e3
#
_cell.length_a   1.000
_cell.length_b   1.000
_cell.length_c   1.000
_cell.angle_alpha   90.00
_cell.angle_beta   90.00
_cell.angle_gamma   90.00
#
_symmetry.space_group_name_H-M   'P 1'
#
loop_
_entity.id
_entity.type
_entity.pdbx_description
1 polymer ?
#
loop_
_entity_poly.entity_id
_entity_poly.type
_entity_poly.pdbx_seq_one_letter_code
_entity_poly.pdbx_strand_id
1 'polypeptide(L)'
;EGYEFQVSRPKVIKKHSPEGILEPFEEVAIEIPEAYVGAVMEKMGPRKGEMIEMRNTDSGSVHIRFKVPTRGLFGYRSEFLTDTRGEGILHHRFLEYGLHAGDLIGRKRGVLVADRQGVAVGFALFNLQERAKMLVSPTDPVYAGMIVGENARPGDMDVNVCKEKKLTNMRTTSSDENIKLEPPRELTLELALEFIAEDELIEVVPDAIRLRKRYLDPVMRKKMAKMISTS
;
A
#
# COMPACT_ATOMS: atom_id res chain seq x y z
N GLU A 1 -8.99 -5.52 23.59
CA GLU A 1 -9.02 -4.51 24.69
C GLU A 1 -10.00 -3.34 24.41
N GLY A 2 -10.72 -3.31 23.26
CA GLY A 2 -11.76 -2.32 22.97
C GLY A 2 -11.29 -0.91 22.65
N TYR A 3 -10.00 -0.71 22.38
CA TYR A 3 -9.49 0.60 21.96
C TYR A 3 -9.75 0.87 20.48
N GLU A 4 -10.07 2.13 20.18
CA GLU A 4 -10.17 2.65 18.82
C GLU A 4 -9.10 3.72 18.61
N PHE A 5 -8.34 3.62 17.52
CA PHE A 5 -7.29 4.59 17.21
C PHE A 5 -7.03 4.68 15.71
N GLN A 6 -6.36 5.77 15.33
CA GLN A 6 -5.95 5.99 13.95
C GLN A 6 -4.43 6.04 13.85
N VAL A 7 -3.90 5.41 12.80
CA VAL A 7 -2.47 5.36 12.53
C VAL A 7 -2.20 5.94 11.15
N SER A 8 -1.20 6.78 11.04
CA SER A 8 -0.68 7.27 9.77
C SER A 8 0.54 6.46 9.34
N ARG A 9 0.95 6.63 8.08
CA ARG A 9 2.20 6.06 7.61
C ARG A 9 3.37 6.52 8.51
N PRO A 10 4.28 5.61 8.91
CA PRO A 10 5.47 5.97 9.66
C PRO A 10 6.30 7.05 8.97
N LYS A 11 6.83 8.00 9.72
CA LYS A 11 7.69 9.05 9.20
C LYS A 11 9.06 8.97 9.85
N VAL A 12 10.10 9.13 9.06
CA VAL A 12 11.46 9.23 9.57
C VAL A 12 11.73 10.60 10.17
N ILE A 13 12.54 10.64 11.23
CA ILE A 13 12.97 11.90 11.83
C ILE A 13 14.07 12.48 10.96
N LYS A 14 13.81 13.63 10.34
CA LYS A 14 14.79 14.38 9.55
C LYS A 14 15.54 15.37 10.45
N LYS A 15 16.81 15.63 10.15
CA LYS A 15 17.64 16.64 10.82
C LYS A 15 18.01 17.73 9.82
N HIS A 16 18.11 18.96 10.30
CA HIS A 16 18.61 20.09 9.49
C HIS A 16 20.12 20.25 9.73
N SER A 17 20.86 20.38 8.65
CA SER A 17 22.30 20.63 8.63
C SER A 17 22.58 21.85 7.74
N PRO A 18 23.73 22.53 7.88
CA PRO A 18 24.15 23.56 6.93
C PRO A 18 24.23 23.06 5.47
N GLU A 19 24.47 21.77 5.27
CA GLU A 19 24.57 21.11 3.97
C GLU A 19 23.22 20.71 3.39
N GLY A 20 22.13 20.80 4.17
CA GLY A 20 20.80 20.42 3.74
C GLY A 20 20.03 19.57 4.76
N ILE A 21 18.97 18.96 4.29
CA ILE A 21 18.14 18.05 5.10
C ILE A 21 18.82 16.68 5.16
N LEU A 22 19.03 16.16 6.35
CA LEU A 22 19.54 14.83 6.60
C LEU A 22 18.41 13.88 6.94
N GLU A 23 18.52 12.65 6.46
CA GLU A 23 17.61 11.55 6.80
C GLU A 23 18.40 10.31 7.24
N PRO A 24 17.78 9.41 8.04
CA PRO A 24 18.44 8.20 8.49
C PRO A 24 18.57 7.20 7.33
N PHE A 25 19.76 6.59 7.25
CA PHE A 25 20.08 5.48 6.36
C PHE A 25 20.33 4.23 7.16
N GLU A 26 19.98 3.10 6.56
CA GLU A 26 20.23 1.78 7.11
C GLU A 26 21.14 0.98 6.19
N GLU A 27 21.97 0.16 6.80
CA GLU A 27 22.67 -0.91 6.11
C GLU A 27 21.75 -2.12 6.09
N VAL A 28 21.44 -2.58 4.89
CA VAL A 28 20.60 -3.75 4.63
C VAL A 28 21.48 -4.88 4.15
N ALA A 29 21.51 -5.98 4.88
CA ALA A 29 22.21 -7.21 4.52
C ALA A 29 21.18 -8.24 4.05
N ILE A 30 21.35 -8.73 2.85
CA ILE A 30 20.46 -9.68 2.20
C ILE A 30 21.25 -10.94 1.85
N GLU A 31 20.70 -12.09 2.19
CA GLU A 31 21.18 -13.40 1.73
C GLU A 31 20.08 -14.10 0.96
N ILE A 32 20.34 -14.43 -0.30
CA ILE A 32 19.37 -15.02 -1.23
C ILE A 32 20.03 -16.02 -2.17
N PRO A 33 19.30 -17.04 -2.68
CA PRO A 33 19.71 -17.80 -3.84
C PRO A 33 19.94 -16.89 -5.06
N GLU A 34 20.91 -17.26 -5.90
CA GLU A 34 21.30 -16.48 -7.09
C GLU A 34 20.12 -16.13 -8.01
N ALA A 35 19.15 -17.04 -8.12
CA ALA A 35 17.94 -16.85 -8.94
C ALA A 35 17.13 -15.60 -8.60
N TYR A 36 17.20 -15.08 -7.37
CA TYR A 36 16.41 -13.93 -6.90
C TYR A 36 17.17 -12.60 -6.92
N VAL A 37 18.46 -12.61 -7.27
CA VAL A 37 19.30 -11.40 -7.28
C VAL A 37 18.68 -10.31 -8.16
N GLY A 38 18.22 -10.68 -9.37
CA GLY A 38 17.60 -9.74 -10.30
C GLY A 38 16.36 -9.05 -9.72
N ALA A 39 15.48 -9.80 -9.05
CA ALA A 39 14.28 -9.26 -8.43
C ALA A 39 14.62 -8.26 -7.30
N VAL A 40 15.59 -8.59 -6.45
CA VAL A 40 16.05 -7.71 -5.38
C VAL A 40 16.66 -6.43 -5.94
N MET A 41 17.51 -6.52 -6.96
CA MET A 41 18.14 -5.35 -7.59
C MET A 41 17.11 -4.41 -8.21
N GLU A 42 16.10 -4.96 -8.91
CA GLU A 42 15.01 -4.19 -9.50
C GLU A 42 14.22 -3.41 -8.45
N LYS A 43 14.00 -4.00 -7.27
CA LYS A 43 13.23 -3.37 -6.17
C LYS A 43 14.03 -2.35 -5.37
N MET A 44 15.35 -2.52 -5.26
CA MET A 44 16.20 -1.61 -4.49
C MET A 44 16.42 -0.26 -5.19
N GLY A 45 16.49 -0.22 -6.51
CA GLY A 45 16.69 1.02 -7.27
C GLY A 45 15.63 2.11 -6.96
N PRO A 46 14.32 1.85 -7.14
CA PRO A 46 13.25 2.80 -6.80
C PRO A 46 13.23 3.21 -5.32
N ARG A 47 13.77 2.38 -4.43
CA ARG A 47 13.89 2.60 -2.99
C ARG A 47 15.12 3.40 -2.59
N LYS A 48 15.90 3.88 -3.60
CA LYS A 48 17.16 4.60 -3.40
C LYS A 48 18.23 3.78 -2.66
N GLY A 49 18.19 2.45 -2.87
CA GLY A 49 19.22 1.55 -2.36
C GLY A 49 20.49 1.64 -3.18
N GLU A 50 21.60 1.98 -2.52
CA GLU A 50 22.94 1.96 -3.09
C GLU A 50 23.63 0.66 -2.70
N MET A 51 24.06 -0.14 -3.69
CA MET A 51 24.76 -1.39 -3.41
C MET A 51 26.18 -1.07 -2.91
N ILE A 52 26.50 -1.55 -1.71
CA ILE A 52 27.82 -1.42 -1.10
C ILE A 52 28.71 -2.59 -1.54
N GLU A 53 28.16 -3.78 -1.50
CA GLU A 53 28.91 -5.02 -1.72
C GLU A 53 28.00 -6.14 -2.20
N MET A 54 28.55 -7.03 -3.03
CA MET A 54 27.93 -8.29 -3.43
C MET A 54 29.00 -9.39 -3.45
N ARG A 55 28.70 -10.51 -2.79
CA ARG A 55 29.59 -11.68 -2.71
C ARG A 55 28.79 -12.95 -2.97
N ASN A 56 29.33 -13.80 -3.82
CA ASN A 56 28.80 -15.15 -4.01
C ASN A 56 29.43 -16.06 -2.97
N THR A 57 28.62 -16.94 -2.37
CA THR A 57 29.09 -17.99 -1.48
C THR A 57 29.18 -19.32 -2.22
N ASP A 58 30.09 -20.19 -1.77
CA ASP A 58 30.28 -21.53 -2.34
C ASP A 58 29.03 -22.41 -2.27
N SER A 59 28.05 -22.02 -1.44
CA SER A 59 26.74 -22.71 -1.27
C SER A 59 25.69 -22.35 -2.32
N GLY A 60 26.01 -21.46 -3.30
CA GLY A 60 25.05 -20.99 -4.29
C GLY A 60 24.12 -19.87 -3.79
N SER A 61 24.40 -19.32 -2.61
CA SER A 61 23.77 -18.11 -2.08
C SER A 61 24.57 -16.87 -2.43
N VAL A 62 23.91 -15.74 -2.51
CA VAL A 62 24.52 -14.43 -2.73
C VAL A 62 24.25 -13.54 -1.54
N HIS A 63 25.31 -12.97 -0.98
CA HIS A 63 25.24 -11.95 0.07
C HIS A 63 25.34 -10.57 -0.58
N ILE A 64 24.37 -9.71 -0.33
CA ILE A 64 24.33 -8.35 -0.88
C ILE A 64 24.14 -7.38 0.27
N ARG A 65 24.92 -6.29 0.25
CA ARG A 65 24.77 -5.19 1.22
C ARG A 65 24.38 -3.91 0.48
N PHE A 66 23.37 -3.25 1.02
CA PHE A 66 22.89 -1.97 0.51
C PHE A 66 22.91 -0.90 1.60
N LYS A 67 23.12 0.36 1.20
CA LYS A 67 22.78 1.53 1.97
C LYS A 67 21.46 2.05 1.46
N VAL A 68 20.43 2.11 2.32
CA VAL A 68 19.06 2.46 1.93
C VAL A 68 18.51 3.50 2.91
N PRO A 69 17.85 4.59 2.46
CA PRO A 69 17.16 5.48 3.38
C PRO A 69 16.07 4.69 4.12
N THR A 70 15.96 4.85 5.44
CA THR A 70 15.01 4.08 6.28
C THR A 70 13.59 4.07 5.72
N ARG A 71 13.11 5.21 5.17
CA ARG A 71 11.79 5.29 4.53
C ARG A 71 11.65 4.42 3.28
N GLY A 72 12.76 4.04 2.64
CA GLY A 72 12.78 3.12 1.49
C GLY A 72 12.51 1.67 1.89
N LEU A 73 12.69 1.33 3.17
CA LEU A 73 12.45 -0.02 3.68
C LEU A 73 11.00 -0.26 4.10
N PHE A 74 10.19 0.80 4.20
CA PHE A 74 8.78 0.64 4.54
C PHE A 74 8.08 -0.22 3.49
N GLY A 75 7.45 -1.30 3.94
CA GLY A 75 6.77 -2.28 3.08
C GLY A 75 7.69 -3.22 2.29
N TYR A 76 9.00 -3.10 2.40
CA TYR A 76 9.90 -3.95 1.61
C TYR A 76 9.97 -5.39 2.11
N ARG A 77 9.82 -5.61 3.42
CA ARG A 77 9.96 -6.96 4.00
C ARG A 77 8.96 -7.97 3.41
N SER A 78 7.70 -7.58 3.31
CA SER A 78 6.65 -8.45 2.75
C SER A 78 6.84 -8.68 1.26
N GLU A 79 7.22 -7.64 0.52
CA GLU A 79 7.56 -7.74 -0.90
C GLU A 79 8.77 -8.67 -1.11
N PHE A 80 9.82 -8.49 -0.32
CA PHE A 80 11.03 -9.32 -0.35
C PHE A 80 10.73 -10.79 -0.09
N LEU A 81 9.93 -11.11 0.95
CA LEU A 81 9.55 -12.49 1.24
C LEU A 81 8.73 -13.11 0.09
N THR A 82 7.87 -12.33 -0.56
CA THR A 82 7.11 -12.79 -1.72
C THR A 82 8.02 -13.04 -2.92
N ASP A 83 8.90 -12.10 -3.24
CA ASP A 83 9.80 -12.17 -4.39
C ASP A 83 10.82 -13.31 -4.24
N THR A 84 11.25 -13.60 -3.01
CA THR A 84 12.18 -14.69 -2.69
C THR A 84 11.50 -16.01 -2.30
N ARG A 85 10.18 -16.09 -2.37
CA ARG A 85 9.38 -17.25 -1.94
C ARG A 85 9.66 -17.71 -0.51
N GLY A 86 10.06 -16.77 0.36
CA GLY A 86 10.42 -17.04 1.74
C GLY A 86 11.84 -17.60 1.95
N GLU A 87 12.63 -17.82 0.90
CA GLU A 87 13.99 -18.35 0.99
C GLU A 87 15.04 -17.28 1.34
N GLY A 88 14.69 -16.00 1.20
CA GLY A 88 15.60 -14.89 1.48
C GLY A 88 15.66 -14.52 2.96
N ILE A 89 16.85 -14.13 3.41
CA ILE A 89 17.11 -13.56 4.71
C ILE A 89 17.42 -12.08 4.55
N LEU A 90 16.74 -11.22 5.30
CA LEU A 90 16.93 -9.78 5.29
C LEU A 90 17.13 -9.27 6.71
N HIS A 91 18.27 -8.63 6.93
CA HIS A 91 18.60 -7.89 8.14
C HIS A 91 18.88 -6.44 7.80
N HIS A 92 18.51 -5.53 8.69
CA HIS A 92 18.83 -4.13 8.55
C HIS A 92 19.24 -3.53 9.90
N ARG A 93 20.11 -2.53 9.85
CA ARG A 93 20.54 -1.79 11.03
C ARG A 93 20.76 -0.33 10.66
N PHE A 94 20.57 0.56 11.63
CA PHE A 94 20.91 1.96 11.46
C PHE A 94 22.39 2.10 11.10
N LEU A 95 22.68 2.89 10.07
CA LEU A 95 24.02 3.19 9.61
C LEU A 95 24.43 4.61 10.01
N GLU A 96 23.77 5.60 9.45
CA GLU A 96 24.11 7.01 9.64
C GLU A 96 22.96 7.94 9.24
N TYR A 97 23.14 9.25 9.51
CA TYR A 97 22.34 10.30 8.87
C TYR A 97 23.10 10.81 7.64
N GLY A 98 22.48 10.71 6.48
CA GLY A 98 23.00 11.21 5.19
C GLY A 98 22.08 12.24 4.57
N LEU A 99 22.54 12.91 3.51
CA LEU A 99 21.71 13.84 2.74
C LEU A 99 20.47 13.16 2.18
N HIS A 100 19.36 13.89 2.18
CA HIS A 100 18.07 13.40 1.68
C HIS A 100 18.17 12.90 0.24
N ALA A 101 17.86 11.62 0.01
CA ALA A 101 18.03 10.95 -1.29
C ALA A 101 16.96 11.33 -2.34
N GLY A 102 16.22 12.41 -2.11
CA GLY A 102 15.10 12.82 -2.99
C GLY A 102 13.84 11.97 -2.76
N ASP A 103 12.83 12.15 -3.60
CA ASP A 103 11.56 11.47 -3.45
C ASP A 103 11.65 9.99 -3.78
N LEU A 104 10.97 9.18 -2.97
CA LEU A 104 10.75 7.77 -3.24
C LEU A 104 9.53 7.61 -4.12
N ILE A 105 9.58 6.62 -4.99
CA ILE A 105 8.40 6.23 -5.76
C ILE A 105 7.42 5.56 -4.77
N GLY A 106 6.30 6.22 -4.50
CA GLY A 106 5.22 5.67 -3.67
C GLY A 106 4.47 4.53 -4.36
N ARG A 107 3.37 4.09 -3.76
CA ARG A 107 2.46 3.11 -4.39
C ARG A 107 2.07 3.58 -5.81
N LYS A 108 2.35 2.74 -6.81
CA LYS A 108 2.05 3.05 -8.23
C LYS A 108 0.54 3.01 -8.53
N ARG A 109 -0.22 2.22 -7.78
CA ARG A 109 -1.66 2.02 -7.95
C ARG A 109 -2.44 2.97 -7.05
N GLY A 110 -3.58 3.45 -7.56
CA GLY A 110 -4.53 4.22 -6.76
C GLY A 110 -5.41 3.36 -5.87
N VAL A 111 -6.39 3.98 -5.24
CA VAL A 111 -7.42 3.30 -4.44
C VAL A 111 -8.81 3.65 -4.91
N LEU A 112 -9.76 2.75 -4.64
CA LEU A 112 -11.18 3.03 -4.73
C LEU A 112 -11.63 3.60 -3.39
N VAL A 113 -12.27 4.77 -3.44
CA VAL A 113 -12.75 5.51 -2.27
C VAL A 113 -14.28 5.56 -2.32
N ALA A 114 -14.94 5.16 -1.24
CA ALA A 114 -16.40 5.26 -1.16
C ALA A 114 -16.84 6.72 -1.21
N ASP A 115 -17.83 7.03 -2.04
CA ASP A 115 -18.36 8.38 -2.24
C ASP A 115 -19.42 8.77 -1.21
N ARG A 116 -19.97 7.79 -0.47
CA ARG A 116 -21.07 7.96 0.49
C ARG A 116 -21.07 6.95 1.62
N GLN A 117 -21.89 7.24 2.61
CA GLN A 117 -22.22 6.29 3.68
C GLN A 117 -23.30 5.30 3.19
N GLY A 118 -23.18 4.05 3.64
CA GLY A 118 -24.15 2.98 3.36
C GLY A 118 -23.60 1.61 3.66
N VAL A 119 -24.11 0.62 2.97
CA VAL A 119 -23.72 -0.79 3.08
C VAL A 119 -23.24 -1.26 1.70
N ALA A 120 -22.12 -1.94 1.66
CA ALA A 120 -21.57 -2.49 0.42
C ALA A 120 -22.49 -3.57 -0.15
N VAL A 121 -22.79 -3.50 -1.45
CA VAL A 121 -23.72 -4.39 -2.14
C VAL A 121 -22.98 -5.28 -3.12
N GLY A 122 -23.29 -6.58 -3.13
CA GLY A 122 -22.62 -7.57 -3.99
C GLY A 122 -22.63 -7.18 -5.48
N PHE A 123 -23.70 -6.59 -6.00
CA PHE A 123 -23.78 -6.12 -7.38
C PHE A 123 -22.76 -5.00 -7.69
N ALA A 124 -22.59 -4.06 -6.79
CA ALA A 124 -21.61 -2.98 -6.98
C ALA A 124 -20.18 -3.52 -6.91
N LEU A 125 -19.89 -4.39 -5.94
CA LEU A 125 -18.58 -5.02 -5.77
C LEU A 125 -18.18 -5.87 -6.98
N PHE A 126 -19.15 -6.64 -7.53
CA PHE A 126 -18.93 -7.44 -8.74
C PHE A 126 -18.48 -6.60 -9.94
N ASN A 127 -19.10 -5.45 -10.16
CA ASN A 127 -18.69 -4.54 -11.24
C ASN A 127 -17.34 -3.85 -10.98
N LEU A 128 -16.93 -3.73 -9.74
CA LEU A 128 -15.67 -3.07 -9.37
C LEU A 128 -14.48 -4.03 -9.34
N GLN A 129 -14.70 -5.32 -9.05
CA GLN A 129 -13.61 -6.32 -8.97
C GLN A 129 -12.87 -6.53 -10.30
N GLU A 130 -13.47 -6.20 -11.45
CA GLU A 130 -12.80 -6.23 -12.75
C GLU A 130 -11.60 -5.26 -12.84
N ARG A 131 -11.62 -4.20 -12.03
CA ARG A 131 -10.63 -3.11 -12.05
C ARG A 131 -9.95 -2.86 -10.72
N ALA A 132 -10.28 -3.63 -9.69
CA ALA A 132 -9.75 -3.43 -8.36
C ALA A 132 -9.75 -4.71 -7.54
N LYS A 133 -8.79 -4.83 -6.62
CA LYS A 133 -8.87 -5.82 -5.53
C LYS A 133 -9.63 -5.20 -4.38
N MET A 134 -10.76 -5.81 -4.03
CA MET A 134 -11.62 -5.27 -2.97
C MET A 134 -11.03 -5.51 -1.57
N LEU A 135 -11.31 -4.58 -0.66
CA LEU A 135 -10.94 -4.63 0.77
C LEU A 135 -12.16 -4.78 1.67
N VAL A 136 -13.35 -4.78 1.08
CA VAL A 136 -14.64 -4.90 1.78
C VAL A 136 -15.45 -6.02 1.19
N SER A 137 -16.29 -6.64 2.04
CA SER A 137 -17.25 -7.68 1.70
C SER A 137 -18.64 -7.08 1.44
N PRO A 138 -19.54 -7.83 0.76
CA PRO A 138 -20.96 -7.50 0.80
C PRO A 138 -21.45 -7.42 2.25
N THR A 139 -22.35 -6.49 2.53
CA THR A 139 -22.93 -6.16 3.84
C THR A 139 -22.03 -5.35 4.78
N ASP A 140 -20.77 -5.12 4.42
CA ASP A 140 -19.91 -4.27 5.24
C ASP A 140 -20.42 -2.82 5.25
N PRO A 141 -20.44 -2.16 6.42
CA PRO A 141 -20.75 -0.75 6.51
C PRO A 141 -19.58 0.08 5.95
N VAL A 142 -19.90 1.04 5.09
CA VAL A 142 -18.95 1.95 4.48
C VAL A 142 -19.36 3.40 4.71
N TYR A 143 -18.40 4.32 4.63
CA TYR A 143 -18.64 5.76 4.75
C TYR A 143 -17.83 6.54 3.70
N ALA A 144 -18.24 7.77 3.43
CA ALA A 144 -17.54 8.62 2.47
C ALA A 144 -16.08 8.83 2.87
N GLY A 145 -15.15 8.60 1.93
CA GLY A 145 -13.71 8.68 2.19
C GLY A 145 -13.06 7.38 2.68
N MET A 146 -13.83 6.33 2.97
CA MET A 146 -13.30 4.99 3.26
C MET A 146 -12.70 4.37 2.00
N ILE A 147 -11.54 3.74 2.13
CA ILE A 147 -10.89 3.00 1.04
C ILE A 147 -11.49 1.60 1.00
N VAL A 148 -12.07 1.25 -0.14
CA VAL A 148 -12.82 -0.01 -0.34
C VAL A 148 -12.15 -0.98 -1.29
N GLY A 149 -11.05 -0.57 -1.94
CA GLY A 149 -10.29 -1.43 -2.84
C GLY A 149 -9.00 -0.79 -3.35
N GLU A 150 -8.07 -1.63 -3.83
CA GLU A 150 -6.87 -1.23 -4.56
C GLU A 150 -7.19 -1.16 -6.06
N ASN A 151 -7.05 0.02 -6.66
CA ASN A 151 -7.27 0.22 -8.08
C ASN A 151 -6.16 -0.48 -8.90
N ALA A 152 -6.50 -1.12 -10.02
CA ALA A 152 -5.53 -1.68 -10.95
C ALA A 152 -4.70 -0.61 -11.69
N ARG A 153 -5.21 0.63 -11.76
CA ARG A 153 -4.58 1.77 -12.45
C ARG A 153 -4.04 2.80 -11.46
N PRO A 154 -3.08 3.64 -11.89
CA PRO A 154 -2.68 4.81 -11.12
C PRO A 154 -3.86 5.78 -10.92
N GLY A 155 -3.83 6.46 -9.77
CA GLY A 155 -4.84 7.45 -9.40
C GLY A 155 -6.05 6.87 -8.65
N ASP A 156 -6.53 7.66 -7.70
CA ASP A 156 -7.67 7.32 -6.87
C ASP A 156 -8.98 7.55 -7.62
N MET A 157 -9.99 6.74 -7.29
CA MET A 157 -11.29 6.82 -7.91
C MET A 157 -12.39 6.80 -6.84
N ASP A 158 -13.25 7.82 -6.83
CA ASP A 158 -14.45 7.81 -6.01
C ASP A 158 -15.49 6.86 -6.64
N VAL A 159 -16.02 5.92 -5.83
CA VAL A 159 -16.93 4.86 -6.28
C VAL A 159 -18.13 4.72 -5.36
N ASN A 160 -19.25 4.31 -5.93
CA ASN A 160 -20.44 3.96 -5.17
C ASN A 160 -20.56 2.44 -5.01
N VAL A 161 -20.14 1.95 -3.84
CA VAL A 161 -20.26 0.51 -3.49
C VAL A 161 -21.64 0.12 -2.94
N CYS A 162 -22.51 1.10 -2.71
CA CYS A 162 -23.86 0.89 -2.21
C CYS A 162 -24.92 0.82 -3.33
N LYS A 163 -24.48 0.80 -4.60
CA LYS A 163 -25.39 0.85 -5.75
C LYS A 163 -26.04 -0.52 -5.96
N GLU A 164 -27.35 -0.58 -5.75
CA GLU A 164 -28.17 -1.73 -6.05
C GLU A 164 -28.42 -1.91 -7.56
N LYS A 165 -28.71 -3.13 -7.96
CA LYS A 165 -29.20 -3.42 -9.31
C LYS A 165 -30.58 -2.76 -9.49
N LYS A 166 -30.72 -1.88 -10.47
CA LYS A 166 -32.05 -1.36 -10.82
C LYS A 166 -32.93 -2.52 -11.31
N LEU A 167 -34.02 -2.75 -10.63
CA LEU A 167 -35.05 -3.71 -11.10
C LEU A 167 -35.62 -3.16 -12.41
N THR A 168 -35.33 -3.81 -13.51
CA THR A 168 -36.02 -3.58 -14.78
C THR A 168 -37.14 -4.62 -14.92
N ASN A 169 -38.34 -4.19 -15.31
CA ASN A 169 -39.52 -5.06 -15.52
C ASN A 169 -39.35 -6.06 -16.70
N MET A 170 -38.24 -6.02 -17.41
CA MET A 170 -37.91 -7.01 -18.43
C MET A 170 -37.22 -8.22 -17.78
N ARG A 171 -37.99 -9.32 -17.65
CA ARG A 171 -37.49 -10.64 -17.30
C ARG A 171 -36.72 -11.22 -18.49
N THR A 172 -35.44 -10.97 -18.59
CA THR A 172 -34.53 -11.78 -19.40
C THR A 172 -34.04 -12.93 -18.53
N THR A 173 -34.37 -14.14 -18.91
CA THR A 173 -34.03 -15.40 -18.23
C THR A 173 -32.51 -15.67 -18.12
N SER A 174 -31.67 -14.84 -18.75
CA SER A 174 -30.20 -14.93 -18.71
C SER A 174 -29.54 -14.06 -17.63
N SER A 175 -30.31 -13.35 -16.77
CA SER A 175 -29.72 -12.38 -15.82
C SER A 175 -29.60 -12.87 -14.39
N ASP A 176 -29.93 -14.13 -14.10
CA ASP A 176 -29.75 -14.78 -12.79
C ASP A 176 -28.44 -15.60 -12.72
N GLU A 177 -27.38 -15.16 -13.42
CA GLU A 177 -26.05 -15.71 -13.19
C GLU A 177 -25.62 -15.41 -11.76
N ASN A 178 -25.22 -16.46 -11.04
CA ASN A 178 -24.70 -16.34 -9.69
C ASN A 178 -23.50 -15.39 -9.70
N ILE A 179 -23.63 -14.27 -9.01
CA ILE A 179 -22.55 -13.29 -8.83
C ILE A 179 -21.41 -13.97 -8.06
N LYS A 180 -20.30 -14.25 -8.75
CA LYS A 180 -19.08 -14.75 -8.11
C LYS A 180 -18.23 -13.55 -7.70
N LEU A 181 -18.08 -13.36 -6.42
CA LEU A 181 -17.16 -12.36 -5.85
C LEU A 181 -15.85 -13.02 -5.49
N GLU A 182 -14.74 -12.38 -5.84
CA GLU A 182 -13.45 -12.72 -5.27
C GLU A 182 -13.43 -12.32 -3.79
N PRO A 183 -12.85 -13.15 -2.92
CA PRO A 183 -12.71 -12.79 -1.51
C PRO A 183 -11.91 -11.50 -1.38
N PRO A 184 -12.30 -10.58 -0.49
CA PRO A 184 -11.56 -9.36 -0.25
C PRO A 184 -10.17 -9.68 0.32
N ARG A 185 -9.21 -8.80 0.08
CA ARG A 185 -7.90 -8.90 0.71
C ARG A 185 -8.03 -8.59 2.20
N GLU A 186 -7.69 -9.56 3.04
CA GLU A 186 -7.60 -9.36 4.47
C GLU A 186 -6.42 -8.43 4.82
N LEU A 187 -6.69 -7.48 5.70
CA LEU A 187 -5.70 -6.51 6.17
C LEU A 187 -5.30 -6.85 7.60
N THR A 188 -4.03 -7.19 7.79
CA THR A 188 -3.39 -7.08 9.11
C THR A 188 -2.89 -5.64 9.30
N LEU A 189 -2.55 -5.25 10.52
CA LEU A 189 -2.03 -3.91 10.79
C LEU A 189 -0.73 -3.66 10.02
N GLU A 190 0.14 -4.66 9.92
CA GLU A 190 1.41 -4.59 9.19
C GLU A 190 1.15 -4.36 7.69
N LEU A 191 0.29 -5.16 7.08
CA LEU A 191 -0.08 -5.01 5.67
C LEU A 191 -0.75 -3.66 5.39
N ALA A 192 -1.56 -3.17 6.32
CA ALA A 192 -2.19 -1.86 6.21
C ALA A 192 -1.16 -0.72 6.28
N LEU A 193 -0.18 -0.79 7.19
CA LEU A 193 0.92 0.19 7.30
C LEU A 193 1.80 0.24 6.04
N GLU A 194 2.02 -0.91 5.42
CA GLU A 194 2.74 -1.01 4.15
C GLU A 194 1.94 -0.44 2.97
N PHE A 195 0.63 -0.65 3.00
CA PHE A 195 -0.27 -0.29 1.92
C PHE A 195 -0.55 1.21 1.83
N ILE A 196 -0.74 1.91 2.97
CA ILE A 196 -1.22 3.30 2.98
C ILE A 196 -0.22 4.28 2.38
N ALA A 197 -0.77 5.29 1.66
CA ALA A 197 -0.06 6.46 1.19
C ALA A 197 -0.02 7.56 2.29
N GLU A 198 0.67 8.67 2.02
CA GLU A 198 0.83 9.77 2.99
C GLU A 198 -0.48 10.50 3.33
N ASP A 199 -1.42 10.49 2.40
CA ASP A 199 -2.75 11.10 2.54
C ASP A 199 -3.81 10.13 3.07
N GLU A 200 -3.38 8.95 3.54
CA GLU A 200 -4.24 7.88 4.04
C GLU A 200 -3.99 7.60 5.52
N LEU A 201 -4.99 7.03 6.17
CA LEU A 201 -4.97 6.63 7.58
C LEU A 201 -5.54 5.22 7.71
N ILE A 202 -5.05 4.52 8.72
CA ILE A 202 -5.61 3.25 9.18
C ILE A 202 -6.49 3.55 10.38
N GLU A 203 -7.70 3.02 10.39
CA GLU A 203 -8.56 2.98 11.56
C GLU A 203 -8.55 1.56 12.12
N VAL A 204 -8.10 1.45 13.36
CA VAL A 204 -8.14 0.20 14.11
C VAL A 204 -9.31 0.29 15.07
N VAL A 205 -10.29 -0.59 14.88
CA VAL A 205 -11.44 -0.76 15.75
C VAL A 205 -11.44 -2.21 16.26
N PRO A 206 -12.17 -2.52 17.34
CA PRO A 206 -12.12 -3.85 17.97
C PRO A 206 -12.30 -5.02 16.98
N ASP A 207 -13.19 -4.86 16.02
CA ASP A 207 -13.62 -5.93 15.12
C ASP A 207 -13.06 -5.83 13.70
N ALA A 208 -12.34 -4.73 13.36
CA ALA A 208 -11.87 -4.51 12.00
C ALA A 208 -10.69 -3.54 11.89
N ILE A 209 -9.93 -3.69 10.81
CA ILE A 209 -8.96 -2.71 10.34
C ILE A 209 -9.53 -2.11 9.05
N ARG A 210 -9.69 -0.78 9.04
CA ARG A 210 -10.23 -0.02 7.90
C ARG A 210 -9.20 0.98 7.41
N LEU A 211 -9.23 1.26 6.13
CA LEU A 211 -8.40 2.30 5.53
C LEU A 211 -9.28 3.46 5.09
N ARG A 212 -8.78 4.67 5.25
CA ARG A 212 -9.51 5.87 4.82
C ARG A 212 -8.58 6.94 4.29
N LYS A 213 -9.13 7.87 3.53
CA LYS A 213 -8.43 9.11 3.20
C LYS A 213 -8.39 10.04 4.43
N ARG A 214 -7.31 10.80 4.58
CA ARG A 214 -7.16 11.81 5.64
C ARG A 214 -8.29 12.85 5.57
N TYR A 215 -8.62 13.30 4.38
CA TYR A 215 -9.76 14.18 4.11
C TYR A 215 -10.90 13.35 3.51
N LEU A 216 -12.01 13.23 4.24
CA LEU A 216 -13.15 12.42 3.82
C LEU A 216 -13.91 13.07 2.66
N ASP A 217 -14.01 14.40 2.66
CA ASP A 217 -14.68 15.16 1.61
C ASP A 217 -13.85 15.15 0.30
N PRO A 218 -14.45 14.74 -0.84
CA PRO A 218 -13.77 14.69 -2.14
C PRO A 218 -13.32 16.08 -2.63
N VAL A 219 -14.02 17.16 -2.29
CA VAL A 219 -13.63 18.53 -2.67
C VAL A 219 -12.36 18.94 -1.92
N MET A 220 -12.30 18.65 -0.62
CA MET A 220 -11.12 18.91 0.19
C MET A 220 -9.92 18.08 -0.29
N ARG A 221 -10.09 16.81 -0.66
CA ARG A 221 -9.02 15.99 -1.24
C ARG A 221 -8.40 16.62 -2.47
N LYS A 222 -9.25 17.04 -3.43
CA LYS A 222 -8.82 17.71 -4.66
C LYS A 222 -8.09 19.03 -4.40
N LYS A 223 -8.57 19.82 -3.42
CA LYS A 223 -7.93 21.08 -3.03
C LYS A 223 -6.54 20.84 -2.45
N MET A 224 -6.41 19.89 -1.51
CA MET A 224 -5.13 19.59 -0.87
C MET A 224 -4.13 18.99 -1.85
N ALA A 225 -4.57 18.11 -2.76
CA ALA A 225 -3.70 17.54 -3.80
C ALA A 225 -3.10 18.63 -4.70
N LYS A 226 -3.89 19.66 -5.07
CA LYS A 226 -3.40 20.82 -5.86
C LYS A 226 -2.37 21.64 -5.07
N MET A 227 -2.57 21.85 -3.77
CA MET A 227 -1.64 22.63 -2.94
C MET A 227 -0.27 21.94 -2.84
N ILE A 228 -0.26 20.61 -2.69
CA ILE A 228 0.98 19.80 -2.60
C ILE A 228 1.74 19.79 -3.94
N SER A 229 1.03 19.77 -5.08
CA SER A 229 1.67 19.78 -6.41
C SER A 229 2.26 21.14 -6.80
N THR A 230 1.98 22.21 -6.06
CA THR A 230 2.44 23.59 -6.34
C THR A 230 3.56 24.03 -5.37
N SER A 231 3.89 23.21 -4.37
CA SER A 231 4.97 23.42 -3.39
C SER A 231 6.19 22.61 -3.76
#